data_9f5189b9e0352d58f0f7f126ededd727
#
_entry.id   9f5189b9e0352d58f0f7f126ededd727
#
_cell.length_a   1.000
_cell.length_b   1.000
_cell.length_c   1.000
_cell.angle_alpha   90.00
_cell.angle_beta   90.00
_cell.angle_gamma   90.00
#
_symmetry.space_group_name_H-M   'P 1'
#
loop_
_entity.id
_entity.type
_entity.pdbx_description
1 polymer ?
#
loop_
_entity_poly.entity_id
_entity_poly.type
_entity_poly.pdbx_seq_one_letter_code
_entity_poly.pdbx_strand_id
1 'polypeptide(L)'
;EDLIDIVTSLPNFPVDTDITPHLCDETYGSNMAPLPPIVIPEFEPSGTIDPAPSDAMIDQLCNATVAAGEINAAAYTVDCPRLDQYHLFADAEDPSSLPNGQGVPFVMNTKLFSDYATKYRVAYIPKGEQAIYRDGNDNANAAILFPVGTILAKTFSFTNETNQTEVAAETRLIIKRETSGGQYYWDGLEYIWKEENGEKVAYLTQQGGVMSASWDYSDVKSGDHYQGSTDAYVLPNAN
;
A
#
# COMPACT_ATOMS: atom_id res chain seq x y z
N GLU A 1 18.77 19.02 -3.36
CA GLU A 1 18.23 19.05 -1.97
C GLU A 1 17.42 17.79 -1.79
N ASP A 2 17.90 16.90 -0.89
CA ASP A 2 17.32 15.59 -0.68
C ASP A 2 15.96 15.69 -0.01
N LEU A 3 15.02 14.82 -0.41
CA LEU A 3 13.70 14.65 0.21
C LEU A 3 13.77 14.48 1.75
N ILE A 4 14.92 14.09 2.26
CA ILE A 4 15.21 13.91 3.71
C ILE A 4 15.24 15.28 4.42
N ASP A 5 15.73 16.33 3.79
CA ASP A 5 15.85 17.67 4.42
C ASP A 5 14.51 18.39 4.54
N ILE A 6 13.54 18.06 3.69
CA ILE A 6 12.18 18.64 3.74
C ILE A 6 11.40 18.11 4.94
N VAL A 7 11.65 16.86 5.34
CA VAL A 7 10.89 16.20 6.41
C VAL A 7 11.41 16.54 7.80
N THR A 8 12.69 16.92 7.92
CA THR A 8 13.30 17.31 9.21
C THR A 8 13.00 18.75 9.64
N SER A 9 12.43 19.57 8.74
CA SER A 9 12.08 20.97 9.01
C SER A 9 10.64 21.21 9.46
N LEU A 10 9.83 20.14 9.62
CA LEU A 10 8.48 20.29 10.17
C LEU A 10 8.53 20.72 11.63
N PRO A 11 7.76 21.73 12.05
CA PRO A 11 7.76 22.18 13.42
C PRO A 11 7.37 21.00 14.35
N ASN A 12 8.13 20.83 15.42
CA ASN A 12 7.80 19.89 16.48
C ASN A 12 6.39 20.21 16.98
N PHE A 13 5.43 19.33 16.72
CA PHE A 13 4.20 19.36 17.49
C PHE A 13 4.58 19.21 18.97
N PRO A 14 3.98 19.99 19.86
CA PRO A 14 4.20 19.78 21.27
C PRO A 14 3.77 18.32 21.57
N VAL A 15 4.75 17.51 21.87
CA VAL A 15 4.48 16.18 22.41
C VAL A 15 3.87 16.45 23.77
N ASP A 16 2.59 16.18 23.92
CA ASP A 16 1.99 16.12 25.24
C ASP A 16 2.68 15.00 26.00
N THR A 17 3.62 15.39 26.86
CA THR A 17 4.44 14.46 27.66
C THR A 17 3.64 13.87 28.82
N ASP A 18 2.39 14.21 28.95
CA ASP A 18 1.50 13.72 30.03
C ASP A 18 0.54 12.64 29.51
N ILE A 19 0.97 11.79 28.60
CA ILE A 19 0.30 10.52 28.31
C ILE A 19 0.66 9.57 29.45
N THR A 20 0.10 9.80 30.62
CA THR A 20 -0.08 8.73 31.60
C THR A 20 -0.93 7.68 30.88
N PRO A 21 -0.43 6.43 30.71
CA PRO A 21 -1.31 5.40 30.17
C PRO A 21 -2.48 5.27 31.13
N HIS A 22 -3.62 5.82 30.76
CA HIS A 22 -4.87 5.46 31.37
C HIS A 22 -5.07 3.99 31.03
N LEU A 23 -4.55 3.12 31.91
CA LEU A 23 -5.02 1.76 31.99
C LEU A 23 -6.53 1.86 31.98
N CYS A 24 -7.18 1.14 31.08
CA CYS A 24 -8.62 1.05 31.02
C CYS A 24 -9.11 0.75 32.45
N ASP A 25 -9.59 1.76 33.14
CA ASP A 25 -10.21 1.59 34.45
C ASP A 25 -11.53 0.85 34.17
N GLU A 26 -11.66 -0.35 34.73
CA GLU A 26 -12.86 -1.19 34.57
C GLU A 26 -14.16 -0.47 34.96
N THR A 27 -14.07 0.69 35.63
CA THR A 27 -15.20 1.53 36.00
C THR A 27 -15.77 2.35 34.84
N TYR A 28 -15.06 2.51 33.71
CA TYR A 28 -15.53 3.29 32.56
C TYR A 28 -16.56 2.53 31.71
N GLY A 29 -16.73 1.22 31.90
CA GLY A 29 -17.57 0.37 31.05
C GLY A 29 -19.08 0.36 31.44
N SER A 30 -19.47 0.84 32.64
CA SER A 30 -20.82 0.56 33.13
C SER A 30 -21.88 1.65 32.87
N ASN A 31 -21.52 2.82 32.32
CA ASN A 31 -22.45 3.93 32.11
C ASN A 31 -22.42 4.55 30.70
N MET A 32 -21.75 3.96 29.74
CA MET A 32 -21.88 4.42 28.37
C MET A 32 -23.16 3.86 27.75
N ALA A 33 -24.06 4.76 27.37
CA ALA A 33 -25.17 4.39 26.49
C ALA A 33 -24.59 3.67 25.28
N PRO A 34 -25.22 2.60 24.77
CA PRO A 34 -24.77 1.91 23.58
C PRO A 34 -24.53 2.96 22.50
N LEU A 35 -23.31 2.99 21.94
CA LEU A 35 -23.04 3.85 20.79
C LEU A 35 -24.08 3.51 19.71
N PRO A 36 -24.68 4.51 19.06
CA PRO A 36 -25.57 4.24 17.94
C PRO A 36 -24.80 3.35 16.95
N PRO A 37 -25.47 2.38 16.31
CA PRO A 37 -24.83 1.55 15.31
C PRO A 37 -24.12 2.46 14.30
N ILE A 38 -22.82 2.23 14.11
CA ILE A 38 -22.06 2.92 13.06
C ILE A 38 -22.72 2.48 11.77
N VAL A 39 -23.51 3.34 11.17
CA VAL A 39 -23.95 3.18 9.81
C VAL A 39 -22.70 3.44 8.96
N ILE A 40 -22.02 2.37 8.57
CA ILE A 40 -20.99 2.47 7.53
C ILE A 40 -21.79 2.88 6.31
N PRO A 41 -21.58 4.09 5.74
CA PRO A 41 -22.23 4.43 4.49
C PRO A 41 -21.85 3.33 3.49
N GLU A 42 -22.84 2.85 2.74
CA GLU A 42 -22.61 1.93 1.64
C GLU A 42 -21.58 2.60 0.74
N PHE A 43 -20.36 2.07 0.73
CA PHE A 43 -19.26 2.67 0.01
C PHE A 43 -19.52 2.38 -1.46
N GLU A 44 -19.91 3.39 -2.22
CA GLU A 44 -19.85 3.29 -3.67
C GLU A 44 -18.40 2.98 -4.03
N PRO A 45 -18.13 1.90 -4.80
CA PRO A 45 -16.76 1.56 -5.17
C PRO A 45 -16.12 2.78 -5.83
N SER A 46 -15.05 3.28 -5.22
CA SER A 46 -14.32 4.41 -5.75
C SER A 46 -13.72 4.01 -7.10
N GLY A 47 -14.30 4.57 -8.17
CA GLY A 47 -13.65 4.55 -9.46
C GLY A 47 -13.84 3.28 -10.28
N THR A 48 -15.03 3.05 -10.79
CA THR A 48 -15.13 2.29 -12.04
C THR A 48 -14.39 3.04 -13.13
N ILE A 49 -13.42 2.38 -13.78
CA ILE A 49 -12.77 2.92 -14.98
C ILE A 49 -13.86 3.27 -15.99
N ASP A 50 -13.92 4.53 -16.41
CA ASP A 50 -14.95 5.02 -17.35
C ASP A 50 -14.27 5.57 -18.62
N PRO A 51 -14.54 5.00 -19.81
CA PRO A 51 -15.39 3.81 -20.03
C PRO A 51 -14.72 2.51 -19.55
N ALA A 52 -15.52 1.55 -19.08
CA ALA A 52 -15.02 0.26 -18.65
C ALA A 52 -14.23 -0.42 -19.80
N PRO A 53 -12.98 -0.86 -19.56
CA PRO A 53 -12.19 -1.53 -20.59
C PRO A 53 -12.82 -2.88 -20.95
N SER A 54 -12.70 -3.28 -22.22
CA SER A 54 -13.08 -4.63 -22.63
C SER A 54 -12.02 -5.65 -22.17
N ASP A 55 -12.44 -6.92 -22.03
CA ASP A 55 -11.52 -8.02 -21.69
C ASP A 55 -10.32 -8.10 -22.67
N ALA A 56 -10.58 -7.88 -23.95
CA ALA A 56 -9.52 -7.85 -24.97
C ALA A 56 -8.53 -6.70 -24.77
N MET A 57 -9.00 -5.55 -24.30
CA MET A 57 -8.14 -4.41 -23.98
C MET A 57 -7.32 -4.68 -22.72
N ILE A 58 -7.94 -5.26 -21.69
CA ILE A 58 -7.25 -5.68 -20.47
C ILE A 58 -6.13 -6.68 -20.82
N ASP A 59 -6.46 -7.73 -21.59
CA ASP A 59 -5.49 -8.74 -22.02
C ASP A 59 -4.33 -8.12 -22.82
N GLN A 60 -4.62 -7.24 -23.77
CA GLN A 60 -3.61 -6.57 -24.58
C GLN A 60 -2.67 -5.69 -23.74
N LEU A 61 -3.20 -4.90 -22.82
CA LEU A 61 -2.41 -3.94 -22.04
C LEU A 61 -1.64 -4.62 -20.90
N CYS A 62 -2.24 -5.61 -20.24
CA CYS A 62 -1.59 -6.33 -19.15
C CYS A 62 -0.51 -7.29 -19.63
N ASN A 63 -0.63 -7.85 -20.83
CA ASN A 63 0.38 -8.72 -21.44
C ASN A 63 1.27 -8.01 -22.47
N ALA A 64 1.35 -6.68 -22.39
CA ALA A 64 2.22 -5.91 -23.27
C ALA A 64 3.70 -6.29 -23.05
N THR A 65 4.46 -6.37 -24.12
CA THR A 65 5.90 -6.59 -24.02
C THR A 65 6.58 -5.35 -23.47
N VAL A 66 7.30 -5.52 -22.36
CA VAL A 66 8.03 -4.46 -21.67
C VAL A 66 9.53 -4.74 -21.73
N ALA A 67 10.33 -3.70 -21.93
CA ALA A 67 11.78 -3.84 -21.89
C ALA A 67 12.27 -4.23 -20.48
N ALA A 68 13.35 -4.98 -20.40
CA ALA A 68 13.91 -5.39 -19.13
C ALA A 68 14.23 -4.17 -18.25
N GLY A 69 13.80 -4.21 -17.01
CA GLY A 69 13.98 -3.14 -16.03
C GLY A 69 13.02 -1.95 -16.18
N GLU A 70 12.06 -1.98 -17.09
CA GLU A 70 11.02 -0.96 -17.22
C GLU A 70 9.68 -1.49 -16.66
N ILE A 71 8.80 -0.56 -16.24
CA ILE A 71 7.44 -0.88 -15.82
C ILE A 71 6.50 -0.96 -17.03
N ASN A 72 5.41 -1.71 -16.92
CA ASN A 72 4.33 -1.67 -17.89
C ASN A 72 3.49 -0.40 -17.68
N ALA A 73 3.95 0.70 -18.24
CA ALA A 73 3.30 2.00 -18.09
C ALA A 73 1.88 2.05 -18.67
N ALA A 74 1.54 1.19 -19.64
CA ALA A 74 0.20 1.14 -20.22
C ALA A 74 -0.84 0.51 -19.27
N ALA A 75 -0.39 -0.35 -18.36
CA ALA A 75 -1.26 -1.08 -17.44
C ALA A 75 -1.97 -0.18 -16.41
N TYR A 76 -1.51 1.07 -16.19
CA TYR A 76 -2.19 1.96 -15.25
C TYR A 76 -3.63 2.29 -15.65
N THR A 77 -4.00 2.09 -16.91
CA THR A 77 -5.35 2.41 -17.44
C THR A 77 -6.35 1.27 -17.26
N VAL A 78 -5.92 0.11 -16.78
CA VAL A 78 -6.75 -1.08 -16.58
C VAL A 78 -6.40 -1.79 -15.27
N ASP A 79 -7.27 -2.71 -14.83
CA ASP A 79 -7.04 -3.55 -13.67
C ASP A 79 -6.50 -4.89 -14.12
N CYS A 80 -5.18 -5.05 -14.07
CA CYS A 80 -4.56 -6.30 -14.46
C CYS A 80 -4.87 -7.41 -13.46
N PRO A 81 -5.22 -8.63 -13.93
CA PRO A 81 -5.54 -9.76 -13.05
C PRO A 81 -4.39 -10.20 -12.14
N ARG A 82 -3.15 -9.95 -12.53
CA ARG A 82 -1.95 -10.29 -11.76
C ARG A 82 -1.02 -9.10 -11.60
N LEU A 83 -0.36 -9.03 -10.45
CA LEU A 83 0.56 -7.95 -10.10
C LEU A 83 1.80 -7.91 -11.00
N ASP A 84 2.34 -9.06 -11.37
CA ASP A 84 3.51 -9.18 -12.24
C ASP A 84 3.34 -8.50 -13.60
N GLN A 85 2.10 -8.38 -14.08
CA GLN A 85 1.76 -7.73 -15.35
C GLN A 85 2.05 -6.21 -15.37
N TYR A 86 2.20 -5.59 -14.21
CA TYR A 86 2.67 -4.19 -14.11
C TYR A 86 4.18 -4.05 -14.19
N HIS A 87 4.93 -5.13 -14.08
CA HIS A 87 6.39 -5.14 -14.06
C HIS A 87 7.01 -4.18 -13.02
N LEU A 88 6.43 -4.10 -11.83
CA LEU A 88 6.87 -3.13 -10.82
C LEU A 88 8.21 -3.51 -10.18
N PHE A 89 8.49 -4.77 -10.00
CA PHE A 89 9.65 -5.28 -9.28
C PHE A 89 10.62 -6.00 -10.22
N ALA A 90 11.92 -5.92 -9.92
CA ALA A 90 12.96 -6.59 -10.68
C ALA A 90 12.82 -8.13 -10.62
N ASP A 91 12.35 -8.63 -9.49
CA ASP A 91 11.89 -10.00 -9.31
C ASP A 91 10.38 -9.99 -9.12
N ALA A 92 9.66 -10.58 -10.07
CA ALA A 92 8.20 -10.62 -10.04
C ALA A 92 7.61 -11.42 -8.87
N GLU A 93 8.41 -12.32 -8.27
CA GLU A 93 8.04 -13.15 -7.12
C GLU A 93 8.44 -12.52 -5.77
N ASP A 94 9.26 -11.45 -5.80
CA ASP A 94 9.75 -10.77 -4.60
C ASP A 94 9.46 -9.27 -4.64
N PRO A 95 8.38 -8.82 -3.96
CA PRO A 95 8.03 -7.41 -3.88
C PRO A 95 8.97 -6.57 -2.99
N SER A 96 9.96 -7.18 -2.34
CA SER A 96 11.04 -6.51 -1.63
C SER A 96 12.27 -6.25 -2.52
N SER A 97 12.29 -6.84 -3.71
CA SER A 97 13.36 -6.64 -4.69
C SER A 97 13.41 -5.19 -5.19
N LEU A 98 14.47 -4.85 -5.90
CA LEU A 98 14.62 -3.50 -6.46
C LEU A 98 13.43 -3.15 -7.36
N PRO A 99 12.92 -1.92 -7.31
CA PRO A 99 11.87 -1.49 -8.23
C PRO A 99 12.42 -1.34 -9.65
N ASN A 100 11.58 -1.70 -10.62
CA ASN A 100 11.84 -1.40 -12.03
C ASN A 100 11.57 0.07 -12.37
N GLY A 101 12.02 0.51 -13.52
CA GLY A 101 11.83 1.85 -14.03
C GLY A 101 12.42 2.90 -13.11
N GLN A 102 11.63 3.94 -12.82
CA GLN A 102 11.99 5.03 -11.92
C GLN A 102 11.28 4.89 -10.56
N GLY A 103 11.05 3.64 -10.09
CA GLY A 103 10.45 3.39 -8.81
C GLY A 103 11.29 3.94 -7.66
N VAL A 104 10.67 4.74 -6.79
CA VAL A 104 11.32 5.36 -5.62
C VAL A 104 10.80 4.69 -4.35
N PRO A 105 11.62 3.88 -3.67
CA PRO A 105 11.26 3.34 -2.36
C PRO A 105 11.11 4.47 -1.34
N PHE A 106 10.10 4.37 -0.46
CA PHE A 106 9.92 5.36 0.60
C PHE A 106 9.43 4.73 1.90
N VAL A 107 9.68 5.40 2.99
CA VAL A 107 9.22 5.02 4.33
C VAL A 107 8.38 6.13 4.95
N MET A 108 7.46 5.78 5.81
CA MET A 108 6.68 6.75 6.59
C MET A 108 7.44 7.12 7.85
N ASN A 109 7.44 8.40 8.22
CA ASN A 109 8.03 8.86 9.48
C ASN A 109 7.34 8.24 10.69
N THR A 110 6.01 8.15 10.63
CA THR A 110 5.20 7.47 11.64
C THR A 110 4.69 6.17 11.04
N LYS A 111 5.17 5.05 11.58
CA LYS A 111 4.71 3.73 11.18
C LYS A 111 3.37 3.44 11.86
N LEU A 112 2.36 3.12 11.08
CA LEU A 112 1.12 2.56 11.60
C LEU A 112 1.34 1.07 11.90
N PHE A 113 0.80 0.60 13.01
CA PHE A 113 0.75 -0.82 13.34
C PHE A 113 -0.07 -1.58 12.29
N SER A 114 0.32 -2.79 11.95
CA SER A 114 -0.35 -3.67 11.01
C SER A 114 0.00 -5.11 11.34
N ASP A 115 -0.43 -5.56 12.51
CA ASP A 115 -0.36 -6.94 12.96
C ASP A 115 1.03 -7.59 12.74
N TYR A 116 2.10 -6.84 13.09
CA TYR A 116 3.50 -7.22 12.95
C TYR A 116 4.01 -7.41 11.50
N ALA A 117 3.21 -7.10 10.48
CA ALA A 117 3.68 -7.13 9.10
C ALA A 117 4.72 -6.04 8.83
N THR A 118 5.79 -6.40 8.15
CA THR A 118 6.71 -5.46 7.51
C THR A 118 6.05 -4.81 6.30
N LYS A 119 6.57 -3.65 5.87
CA LYS A 119 5.92 -2.88 4.79
C LYS A 119 6.95 -2.32 3.84
N TYR A 120 6.86 -2.72 2.59
CA TYR A 120 7.59 -2.13 1.48
C TYR A 120 6.69 -1.12 0.76
N ARG A 121 7.25 0.00 0.35
CA ARG A 121 6.51 1.02 -0.39
C ARG A 121 7.37 1.58 -1.50
N VAL A 122 6.79 1.68 -2.67
CA VAL A 122 7.45 2.26 -3.84
C VAL A 122 6.47 3.19 -4.56
N ALA A 123 6.97 4.36 -4.95
CA ALA A 123 6.24 5.29 -5.80
C ALA A 123 6.81 5.24 -7.22
N TYR A 124 5.95 5.00 -8.20
CA TYR A 124 6.27 5.01 -9.61
C TYR A 124 5.64 6.23 -10.27
N ILE A 125 6.46 7.20 -10.65
CA ILE A 125 6.02 8.38 -11.37
C ILE A 125 6.26 8.14 -12.85
N PRO A 126 5.28 8.47 -13.74
CA PRO A 126 5.45 8.29 -15.17
C PRO A 126 6.71 8.99 -15.70
N LYS A 127 7.38 8.35 -16.64
CA LYS A 127 8.63 8.84 -17.21
C LYS A 127 8.44 10.22 -17.85
N GLY A 128 9.26 11.17 -17.43
CA GLY A 128 9.20 12.56 -17.88
C GLY A 128 8.26 13.46 -17.09
N GLU A 129 7.47 12.90 -16.17
CA GLU A 129 6.60 13.63 -15.27
C GLU A 129 7.28 13.86 -13.91
N GLN A 130 6.71 14.76 -13.11
CA GLN A 130 7.21 15.10 -11.78
C GLN A 130 6.08 15.20 -10.77
N ALA A 131 6.33 14.73 -9.54
CA ALA A 131 5.50 15.07 -8.41
C ALA A 131 5.84 16.50 -7.93
N ILE A 132 4.81 17.29 -7.65
CA ILE A 132 4.95 18.69 -7.26
C ILE A 132 4.55 18.85 -5.80
N TYR A 133 5.45 19.40 -4.99
CA TYR A 133 5.08 19.79 -3.63
C TYR A 133 4.27 21.10 -3.67
N ARG A 134 3.09 21.06 -3.07
CA ARG A 134 2.25 22.24 -2.83
C ARG A 134 2.35 22.62 -1.36
N ASP A 135 2.93 23.78 -1.08
CA ASP A 135 2.96 24.34 0.26
C ASP A 135 1.56 24.80 0.68
N GLY A 136 1.18 24.45 1.89
CA GLY A 136 -0.05 24.96 2.51
C GLY A 136 0.27 26.22 3.32
N ASN A 137 -0.60 27.21 3.31
CA ASN A 137 -0.42 28.44 4.07
C ASN A 137 -0.27 28.23 5.59
N ASP A 138 -0.63 27.04 6.06
CA ASP A 138 -0.65 26.65 7.49
C ASP A 138 -0.13 25.23 7.74
N ASN A 139 0.61 24.66 6.81
CA ASN A 139 1.02 23.24 6.73
C ASN A 139 -0.13 22.21 6.73
N ALA A 140 -1.34 22.60 7.09
CA ALA A 140 -2.49 21.69 7.11
C ALA A 140 -2.92 21.25 5.69
N ASN A 141 -2.59 22.07 4.68
CA ASN A 141 -2.94 21.82 3.28
C ASN A 141 -1.72 21.51 2.40
N ALA A 142 -0.56 21.28 3.02
CA ALA A 142 0.62 20.85 2.27
C ALA A 142 0.37 19.45 1.66
N ALA A 143 0.70 19.28 0.40
CA ALA A 143 0.46 18.04 -0.31
C ALA A 143 1.46 17.81 -1.44
N ILE A 144 1.69 16.53 -1.74
CA ILE A 144 2.40 16.14 -2.96
C ILE A 144 1.35 15.89 -4.05
N LEU A 145 1.44 16.65 -5.13
CA LEU A 145 0.60 16.49 -6.31
C LEU A 145 1.28 15.53 -7.27
N PHE A 146 0.75 14.34 -7.38
CA PHE A 146 1.25 13.33 -8.31
C PHE A 146 0.61 13.49 -9.68
N PRO A 147 1.32 13.24 -10.79
CA PRO A 147 0.76 13.19 -12.14
C PRO A 147 -0.17 11.98 -12.34
N VAL A 148 -1.01 12.02 -13.36
CA VAL A 148 -1.80 10.86 -13.81
C VAL A 148 -0.86 9.74 -14.25
N GLY A 149 -1.24 8.49 -13.97
CA GLY A 149 -0.39 7.33 -14.22
C GLY A 149 0.59 7.01 -13.09
N THR A 150 0.60 7.82 -12.00
CA THR A 150 1.38 7.45 -10.80
C THR A 150 0.82 6.21 -10.15
N ILE A 151 1.69 5.26 -9.81
CA ILE A 151 1.37 4.05 -9.05
C ILE A 151 2.09 4.11 -7.71
N LEU A 152 1.35 3.99 -6.61
CA LEU A 152 1.92 3.79 -5.28
C LEU A 152 1.69 2.33 -4.89
N ALA A 153 2.76 1.57 -4.76
CA ALA A 153 2.70 0.17 -4.34
C ALA A 153 3.05 0.05 -2.86
N LYS A 154 2.27 -0.73 -2.11
CA LYS A 154 2.51 -1.04 -0.70
C LYS A 154 2.33 -2.52 -0.45
N THR A 155 3.40 -3.20 -0.15
CA THR A 155 3.40 -4.62 0.18
C THR A 155 3.46 -4.83 1.69
N PHE A 156 2.69 -5.77 2.19
CA PHE A 156 2.75 -6.29 3.55
C PHE A 156 3.34 -7.69 3.52
N SER A 157 4.36 -7.91 4.34
CA SER A 157 5.09 -9.18 4.42
C SER A 157 5.33 -9.58 5.86
N PHE A 158 5.48 -10.86 6.10
CA PHE A 158 5.84 -11.42 7.39
C PHE A 158 7.27 -11.97 7.32
N THR A 159 8.14 -11.39 8.13
CA THR A 159 9.55 -11.75 8.19
C THR A 159 9.78 -12.78 9.29
N ASN A 160 10.58 -13.81 8.99
CA ASN A 160 11.07 -14.78 9.96
C ASN A 160 12.59 -14.84 9.87
N GLU A 161 13.27 -14.15 10.80
CA GLU A 161 14.74 -14.08 10.85
C GLU A 161 15.38 -15.41 11.18
N THR A 162 14.74 -16.23 12.03
CA THR A 162 15.25 -17.56 12.40
C THR A 162 15.35 -18.48 11.19
N ASN A 163 14.36 -18.46 10.32
CA ASN A 163 14.31 -19.31 9.12
C ASN A 163 14.86 -18.60 7.87
N GLN A 164 15.20 -17.31 7.99
CA GLN A 164 15.60 -16.46 6.86
C GLN A 164 14.57 -16.45 5.72
N THR A 165 13.29 -16.44 6.09
CA THR A 165 12.18 -16.39 5.14
C THR A 165 11.40 -15.11 5.26
N GLU A 166 10.79 -14.70 4.15
CA GLU A 166 9.82 -13.63 4.10
C GLU A 166 8.65 -14.04 3.21
N VAL A 167 7.45 -13.86 3.74
CA VAL A 167 6.21 -14.22 3.05
C VAL A 167 5.41 -12.97 2.80
N ALA A 168 5.30 -12.57 1.55
CA ALA A 168 4.39 -11.51 1.14
C ALA A 168 2.95 -11.98 1.30
N ALA A 169 2.11 -11.16 1.95
CA ALA A 169 0.70 -11.42 2.15
C ALA A 169 -0.15 -10.74 1.07
N GLU A 170 0.04 -9.44 0.93
CA GLU A 170 -0.71 -8.61 -0.01
C GLU A 170 0.16 -7.48 -0.56
N THR A 171 -0.16 -7.03 -1.75
CA THR A 171 0.32 -5.77 -2.31
C THR A 171 -0.87 -4.94 -2.74
N ARG A 172 -0.98 -3.74 -2.19
CA ARG A 172 -1.98 -2.75 -2.57
C ARG A 172 -1.36 -1.76 -3.53
N LEU A 173 -2.04 -1.52 -4.64
CA LEU A 173 -1.73 -0.43 -5.55
C LEU A 173 -2.75 0.68 -5.36
N ILE A 174 -2.27 1.92 -5.38
CA ILE A 174 -3.10 3.10 -5.54
C ILE A 174 -2.64 3.77 -6.82
N ILE A 175 -3.52 3.82 -7.82
CA ILE A 175 -3.20 4.32 -9.16
C ILE A 175 -3.95 5.62 -9.41
N LYS A 176 -3.23 6.68 -9.79
CA LYS A 176 -3.87 7.93 -10.17
C LYS A 176 -4.34 7.87 -11.61
N ARG A 177 -5.66 7.99 -11.80
CA ARG A 177 -6.34 7.89 -13.08
C ARG A 177 -7.10 9.17 -13.43
N GLU A 178 -7.52 9.26 -14.67
CA GLU A 178 -8.33 10.35 -15.18
C GLU A 178 -9.58 9.74 -15.88
N THR A 179 -10.74 10.28 -15.59
CA THR A 179 -11.98 9.91 -16.27
C THR A 179 -12.05 10.51 -17.68
N SER A 180 -12.95 10.01 -18.52
CA SER A 180 -13.23 10.59 -19.84
C SER A 180 -13.67 12.07 -19.77
N GLY A 181 -14.18 12.51 -18.62
CA GLY A 181 -14.55 13.90 -18.33
C GLY A 181 -13.41 14.78 -17.80
N GLY A 182 -12.17 14.28 -17.73
CA GLY A 182 -11.01 15.03 -17.24
C GLY A 182 -10.94 15.19 -15.72
N GLN A 183 -11.67 14.37 -14.96
CA GLN A 183 -11.59 14.35 -13.49
C GLN A 183 -10.57 13.34 -13.02
N TYR A 184 -9.79 13.71 -12.02
CA TYR A 184 -8.75 12.87 -11.45
C TYR A 184 -9.27 12.12 -10.23
N TYR A 185 -8.89 10.84 -10.11
CA TYR A 185 -9.19 10.02 -8.95
C TYR A 185 -8.05 9.05 -8.64
N TRP A 186 -8.06 8.50 -7.43
CA TRP A 186 -7.17 7.42 -7.04
C TRP A 186 -7.97 6.13 -6.98
N ASP A 187 -7.49 5.13 -7.69
CA ASP A 187 -8.07 3.82 -7.74
C ASP A 187 -7.25 2.85 -6.91
N GLY A 188 -7.90 2.07 -6.05
CA GLY A 188 -7.27 1.13 -5.12
C GLY A 188 -7.45 -0.30 -5.60
N LEU A 189 -6.34 -1.02 -5.79
CA LEU A 189 -6.34 -2.42 -6.19
C LEU A 189 -5.61 -3.24 -5.14
N GLU A 190 -6.16 -4.40 -4.77
CA GLU A 190 -5.56 -5.32 -3.84
C GLU A 190 -5.16 -6.62 -4.51
N TYR A 191 -3.91 -7.03 -4.30
CA TYR A 191 -3.33 -8.25 -4.83
C TYR A 191 -2.92 -9.15 -3.67
N ILE A 192 -3.47 -10.37 -3.61
CA ILE A 192 -3.13 -11.39 -2.61
C ILE A 192 -2.09 -12.35 -3.18
N TRP A 193 -0.99 -12.51 -2.44
CA TRP A 193 0.09 -13.42 -2.80
C TRP A 193 -0.29 -14.86 -2.50
N LYS A 194 0.04 -15.75 -3.44
CA LYS A 194 -0.14 -17.20 -3.35
C LYS A 194 1.06 -17.90 -3.92
N GLU A 195 1.32 -19.10 -3.44
CA GLU A 195 2.29 -20.01 -4.04
C GLU A 195 1.55 -21.01 -4.91
N GLU A 196 1.88 -21.08 -6.18
CA GLU A 196 1.29 -21.99 -7.17
C GLU A 196 2.41 -22.65 -7.99
N ASN A 197 2.48 -23.97 -7.94
CA ASN A 197 3.49 -24.76 -8.66
C ASN A 197 4.95 -24.37 -8.34
N GLY A 198 5.20 -23.84 -7.15
CA GLY A 198 6.53 -23.38 -6.72
C GLY A 198 6.88 -21.95 -7.13
N GLU A 199 5.96 -21.22 -7.75
CA GLU A 199 6.08 -19.79 -8.09
C GLU A 199 5.18 -18.95 -7.17
N LYS A 200 5.63 -17.74 -6.80
CA LYS A 200 4.83 -16.79 -6.03
C LYS A 200 4.14 -15.82 -6.98
N VAL A 201 2.83 -15.81 -6.96
CA VAL A 201 2.00 -14.97 -7.83
C VAL A 201 1.00 -14.19 -6.98
N ALA A 202 0.78 -12.93 -7.30
CA ALA A 202 -0.22 -12.09 -6.64
C ALA A 202 -1.39 -11.81 -7.58
N TYR A 203 -2.60 -12.16 -7.12
CA TYR A 203 -3.84 -12.03 -7.88
C TYR A 203 -4.70 -10.90 -7.34
N LEU A 204 -5.29 -10.14 -8.27
CA LEU A 204 -6.29 -9.13 -7.97
C LEU A 204 -7.49 -9.74 -7.26
N THR A 205 -7.92 -9.14 -6.16
CA THR A 205 -9.11 -9.53 -5.43
C THR A 205 -9.94 -8.32 -5.04
N GLN A 206 -11.26 -8.49 -5.07
CA GLN A 206 -12.19 -7.50 -4.55
C GLN A 206 -12.75 -7.89 -3.17
N GLN A 207 -12.60 -9.15 -2.80
CA GLN A 207 -13.25 -9.70 -1.60
C GLN A 207 -12.32 -9.80 -0.39
N GLY A 208 -11.01 -9.52 -0.57
CA GLY A 208 -10.04 -9.77 0.47
C GLY A 208 -9.91 -11.25 0.81
N GLY A 209 -9.52 -11.56 2.03
CA GLY A 209 -9.35 -12.93 2.47
C GLY A 209 -8.86 -13.05 3.90
N VAL A 210 -8.53 -14.28 4.27
CA VAL A 210 -7.88 -14.61 5.55
C VAL A 210 -6.74 -15.57 5.27
N MET A 211 -5.59 -15.35 5.91
CA MET A 211 -4.45 -16.25 5.83
C MET A 211 -3.81 -16.48 7.19
N SER A 212 -3.09 -17.60 7.33
CA SER A 212 -2.18 -17.79 8.47
C SER A 212 -0.91 -16.98 8.25
N ALA A 213 -0.41 -16.36 9.30
CA ALA A 213 0.83 -15.60 9.29
C ALA A 213 1.68 -15.93 10.52
N SER A 214 3.00 -15.90 10.35
CA SER A 214 3.95 -16.02 11.46
C SER A 214 5.07 -15.02 11.27
N TRP A 215 5.56 -14.48 12.37
CA TRP A 215 6.64 -13.49 12.37
C TRP A 215 7.65 -13.80 13.48
N ASP A 216 8.89 -13.48 13.21
CA ASP A 216 10.02 -13.61 14.12
C ASP A 216 11.10 -12.62 13.66
N TYR A 217 11.12 -11.42 14.25
CA TYR A 217 12.05 -10.38 13.83
C TYR A 217 12.42 -9.43 14.97
N SER A 218 13.56 -8.76 14.82
CA SER A 218 14.02 -7.72 15.71
C SER A 218 13.80 -6.34 15.07
N ASP A 219 13.12 -5.44 15.77
CA ASP A 219 12.99 -4.05 15.32
C ASP A 219 14.32 -3.33 15.51
N VAL A 220 14.95 -2.92 14.42
CA VAL A 220 16.27 -2.29 14.40
C VAL A 220 16.30 -0.98 15.19
N LYS A 221 15.16 -0.29 15.29
CA LYS A 221 15.08 1.03 15.92
C LYS A 221 14.90 0.93 17.45
N SER A 222 14.04 0.04 17.92
CA SER A 222 13.79 -0.17 19.36
C SER A 222 14.69 -1.23 19.98
N GLY A 223 15.18 -2.19 19.18
CA GLY A 223 15.90 -3.37 19.65
C GLY A 223 14.98 -4.45 20.22
N ASP A 224 13.66 -4.24 20.16
CA ASP A 224 12.70 -5.23 20.66
C ASP A 224 12.57 -6.41 19.69
N HIS A 225 12.41 -7.61 20.25
CA HIS A 225 12.18 -8.83 19.48
C HIS A 225 10.71 -9.20 19.51
N TYR A 226 10.15 -9.47 18.34
CA TYR A 226 8.75 -9.82 18.15
C TYR A 226 8.63 -11.20 17.51
N GLN A 227 7.94 -12.11 18.19
CA GLN A 227 7.68 -13.45 17.69
C GLN A 227 6.22 -13.81 17.92
N GLY A 228 5.57 -14.41 16.92
CA GLY A 228 4.20 -14.84 17.04
C GLY A 228 3.63 -15.45 15.78
N SER A 229 2.36 -15.84 15.86
CA SER A 229 1.61 -16.35 14.72
C SER A 229 0.11 -16.07 14.90
N THR A 230 -0.61 -16.04 13.79
CA THR A 230 -2.06 -15.99 13.75
C THR A 230 -2.58 -16.87 12.63
N ASP A 231 -3.73 -17.51 12.82
CA ASP A 231 -4.42 -18.24 11.76
C ASP A 231 -5.46 -17.40 11.03
N ALA A 232 -5.58 -16.13 11.42
CA ALA A 232 -6.62 -15.24 10.93
C ALA A 232 -6.09 -13.81 10.69
N TYR A 233 -5.00 -13.68 9.93
CA TYR A 233 -4.62 -12.38 9.38
C TYR A 233 -5.62 -11.99 8.30
N VAL A 234 -6.31 -10.88 8.52
CA VAL A 234 -7.37 -10.40 7.62
C VAL A 234 -6.75 -9.57 6.50
N LEU A 235 -6.95 -10.04 5.29
CA LEU A 235 -6.69 -9.29 4.06
C LEU A 235 -7.97 -8.50 3.77
N PRO A 236 -7.96 -7.17 3.83
CA PRO A 236 -9.18 -6.39 3.62
C PRO A 236 -9.68 -6.54 2.19
N ASN A 237 -10.95 -6.20 1.98
CA ASN A 237 -11.48 -6.07 0.63
C ASN A 237 -10.98 -4.77 -0.02
N ALA A 238 -10.90 -4.76 -1.33
CA ALA A 238 -10.63 -3.56 -2.12
C ALA A 238 -11.88 -2.66 -2.12
N ASN A 239 -11.95 -1.71 -1.18
CA ASN A 239 -12.96 -0.66 -1.11
C ASN A 239 -12.29 0.65 -0.72
#